data_0c0b0de5d986a98ea1d74c520cdc13df
#
_entry.id   0c0b0de5d986a98ea1d74c520cdc13df
#
_cell.length_a   1.000
_cell.length_b   1.000
_cell.length_c   1.000
_cell.angle_alpha   90.00
_cell.angle_beta   90.00
_cell.angle_gamma   90.00
#
_symmetry.space_group_name_H-M   'P 1'
#
loop_
_entity.id
_entity.type
_entity.pdbx_description
1 polymer ?
#
loop_
_entity_poly.entity_id
_entity_poly.type
_entity_poly.pdbx_seq_one_letter_code
_entity_poly.pdbx_strand_id
1 'polypeptide(L)'
;MSGAWSPERAERHLRSLELFGMRFGLDRMRRLMTELGSPERSFQTIHVVGTNGKTSTTRMIAAILGRHGLRTGCFLSPHLLSHTERVQIEERDIDADAFAAAIGRAAAAAERVNRTLAEDDHVTQFELLTAAALSELARREVQVVVVEAGLGGRYDATNTIHSTIAVLTNVGLEHTRWLGPTIADIATEKLAVLEAGSTLVLGANLQPEVLALAHKLAEEQGAEIAVAEDAPRELILRARGSFQRANFALARLAAQSYLRVAGLPFSEQAVRGAAGATVVPGRMQVVARDPLSVLDGAHNPAAADALAGSLPEILQGRALGLVFGVLQDKDAEAMLARLLPLCERAWFASPPNRRASPPANLLAIARAQGFEHALAEPAPARALASAQTWARAREGGAAVLATGSVYLVGDLLARRRELGLDACLELPEERSAQYASAAVGGAG
;
A
#
# COMPACT_ATOMS: atom_id res chain seq x y z
N MET A 1 19.97 -31.94 0.39
CA MET A 1 19.12 -31.40 1.45
C MET A 1 19.43 -29.90 1.58
N SER A 2 18.66 -29.00 0.97
CA SER A 2 18.84 -27.57 1.17
C SER A 2 18.38 -27.27 2.60
N GLY A 3 19.29 -26.80 3.44
CA GLY A 3 18.96 -26.40 4.81
C GLY A 3 17.82 -25.38 4.84
N ALA A 4 17.04 -25.34 5.91
CA ALA A 4 15.96 -24.39 6.11
C ALA A 4 16.46 -22.95 5.85
N TRP A 5 15.65 -22.12 5.17
CA TRP A 5 15.98 -20.73 4.94
C TRP A 5 15.76 -19.94 6.23
N SER A 6 16.78 -19.17 6.63
CA SER A 6 16.61 -18.20 7.71
C SER A 6 16.05 -16.87 7.15
N PRO A 7 15.44 -16.03 8.00
CA PRO A 7 14.99 -14.70 7.60
C PRO A 7 16.08 -13.85 6.93
N GLU A 8 17.31 -13.86 7.46
CA GLU A 8 18.45 -13.11 6.92
C GLU A 8 18.87 -13.64 5.52
N ARG A 9 18.75 -14.96 5.31
CA ARG A 9 19.02 -15.55 3.99
C ARG A 9 17.98 -15.13 2.97
N ALA A 10 16.70 -15.13 3.34
CA ALA A 10 15.61 -14.68 2.50
C ALA A 10 15.77 -13.21 2.10
N GLU A 11 16.09 -12.35 3.05
CA GLU A 11 16.31 -10.93 2.83
C GLU A 11 17.51 -10.67 1.90
N ARG A 12 18.65 -11.33 2.12
CA ARG A 12 19.80 -11.22 1.22
C ARG A 12 19.50 -11.68 -0.20
N HIS A 13 18.73 -12.75 -0.35
CA HIS A 13 18.33 -13.23 -1.66
C HIS A 13 17.42 -12.23 -2.39
N LEU A 14 16.42 -11.69 -1.70
CA LEU A 14 15.55 -10.66 -2.27
C LEU A 14 16.34 -9.42 -2.71
N ARG A 15 17.29 -8.94 -1.88
CA ARG A 15 18.14 -7.81 -2.24
C ARG A 15 19.03 -8.09 -3.46
N SER A 16 19.46 -9.32 -3.66
CA SER A 16 20.25 -9.68 -4.85
C SER A 16 19.44 -9.60 -6.16
N LEU A 17 18.12 -9.75 -6.09
CA LEU A 17 17.20 -9.66 -7.24
C LEU A 17 16.82 -8.20 -7.60
N GLU A 18 17.04 -7.23 -6.73
CA GLU A 18 16.77 -5.81 -7.02
C GLU A 18 17.58 -5.28 -8.22
N LEU A 19 18.70 -5.94 -8.55
CA LEU A 19 19.56 -5.59 -9.66
C LEU A 19 18.91 -5.82 -11.04
N PHE A 20 17.93 -6.71 -11.13
CA PHE A 20 17.32 -7.09 -12.42
C PHE A 20 16.21 -6.15 -12.90
N GLY A 21 15.78 -5.22 -12.08
CA GLY A 21 14.80 -4.18 -12.45
C GLY A 21 13.42 -4.72 -12.81
N MET A 22 12.64 -3.88 -13.51
CA MET A 22 11.30 -4.23 -13.98
C MET A 22 11.36 -4.81 -15.39
N ARG A 23 10.73 -5.96 -15.59
CA ARG A 23 10.62 -6.61 -16.90
C ARG A 23 9.16 -6.93 -17.19
N PHE A 24 8.66 -6.47 -18.34
CA PHE A 24 7.29 -6.74 -18.77
C PHE A 24 7.14 -8.18 -19.27
N GLY A 25 5.95 -8.74 -19.07
CA GLY A 25 5.58 -10.09 -19.50
C GLY A 25 5.22 -10.99 -18.33
N LEU A 26 4.25 -11.90 -18.57
CA LEU A 26 3.75 -12.82 -17.55
C LEU A 26 4.30 -14.25 -17.70
N ASP A 27 5.11 -14.52 -18.74
CA ASP A 27 5.59 -15.88 -19.02
C ASP A 27 6.42 -16.44 -17.86
N ARG A 28 7.37 -15.67 -17.33
CA ARG A 28 8.18 -16.07 -16.18
C ARG A 28 7.30 -16.40 -14.96
N MET A 29 6.34 -15.52 -14.69
CA MET A 29 5.43 -15.69 -13.55
C MET A 29 4.54 -16.92 -13.73
N ARG A 30 3.99 -17.16 -14.92
CA ARG A 30 3.18 -18.36 -15.22
C ARG A 30 3.98 -19.65 -15.06
N ARG A 31 5.22 -19.69 -15.56
CA ARG A 31 6.13 -20.83 -15.36
C ARG A 31 6.43 -21.02 -13.87
N LEU A 32 6.68 -19.93 -13.13
CA LEU A 32 6.97 -20.00 -11.70
C LEU A 32 5.77 -20.54 -10.91
N MET A 33 4.56 -20.10 -11.23
CA MET A 33 3.33 -20.62 -10.62
C MET A 33 3.13 -22.10 -10.94
N THR A 34 3.37 -22.52 -12.19
CA THR A 34 3.32 -23.93 -12.58
C THR A 34 4.31 -24.79 -11.79
N GLU A 35 5.55 -24.33 -11.63
CA GLU A 35 6.59 -25.01 -10.84
C GLU A 35 6.25 -25.13 -9.36
N LEU A 36 5.40 -24.24 -8.86
CA LEU A 36 4.89 -24.26 -7.48
C LEU A 36 3.58 -25.07 -7.33
N GLY A 37 3.08 -25.67 -8.41
CA GLY A 37 1.86 -26.46 -8.43
C GLY A 37 0.57 -25.65 -8.56
N SER A 38 0.64 -24.47 -9.17
CA SER A 38 -0.49 -23.53 -9.40
C SER A 38 -1.28 -23.20 -8.14
N PRO A 39 -0.61 -22.67 -7.10
CA PRO A 39 -1.24 -22.40 -5.80
C PRO A 39 -2.38 -21.38 -5.89
N GLU A 40 -2.39 -20.51 -6.92
CA GLU A 40 -3.45 -19.51 -7.18
C GLU A 40 -4.83 -20.13 -7.43
N ARG A 41 -4.88 -21.41 -7.71
CA ARG A 41 -6.14 -22.15 -7.95
C ARG A 41 -6.78 -22.71 -6.68
N SER A 42 -6.09 -22.59 -5.53
CA SER A 42 -6.54 -23.18 -4.26
C SER A 42 -7.52 -22.29 -3.50
N PHE A 43 -7.73 -21.04 -3.92
CA PHE A 43 -8.55 -20.05 -3.24
C PHE A 43 -9.25 -19.13 -4.25
N GLN A 44 -10.30 -18.46 -3.80
CA GLN A 44 -10.93 -17.38 -4.59
C GLN A 44 -10.12 -16.08 -4.44
N THR A 45 -10.20 -15.21 -5.46
CA THR A 45 -9.41 -13.98 -5.46
C THR A 45 -10.23 -12.73 -5.74
N ILE A 46 -9.85 -11.63 -5.07
CA ILE A 46 -10.28 -10.27 -5.35
C ILE A 46 -9.03 -9.48 -5.72
N HIS A 47 -8.98 -8.90 -6.92
CA HIS A 47 -7.81 -8.20 -7.43
C HIS A 47 -8.00 -6.69 -7.35
N VAL A 48 -7.15 -5.99 -6.60
CA VAL A 48 -7.24 -4.55 -6.35
C VAL A 48 -6.18 -3.81 -7.15
N VAL A 49 -6.63 -2.99 -8.09
CA VAL A 49 -5.79 -2.11 -8.92
C VAL A 49 -6.15 -0.64 -8.68
N GLY A 50 -5.26 0.26 -9.08
CA GLY A 50 -5.47 1.70 -8.97
C GLY A 50 -4.17 2.46 -8.78
N THR A 51 -4.23 3.77 -8.71
CA THR A 51 -3.08 4.62 -8.40
C THR A 51 -2.90 4.72 -6.90
N ASN A 52 -3.87 5.23 -6.18
CA ASN A 52 -3.86 5.38 -4.71
C ASN A 52 -4.95 4.53 -4.06
N GLY A 53 -4.82 4.29 -2.75
CA GLY A 53 -5.86 3.60 -1.97
C GLY A 53 -5.82 2.07 -2.02
N LYS A 54 -5.02 1.45 -2.89
CA LYS A 54 -4.96 -0.02 -3.06
C LYS A 54 -4.79 -0.77 -1.74
N THR A 55 -3.71 -0.51 -1.00
CA THR A 55 -3.40 -1.18 0.27
C THR A 55 -4.51 -1.01 1.30
N SER A 56 -5.08 0.20 1.41
CA SER A 56 -6.21 0.48 2.32
C SER A 56 -7.42 -0.36 1.94
N THR A 57 -7.81 -0.33 0.68
CA THR A 57 -8.97 -1.08 0.15
C THR A 57 -8.76 -2.58 0.31
N THR A 58 -7.57 -3.12 -0.01
CA THR A 58 -7.21 -4.54 0.15
C THR A 58 -7.38 -5.00 1.60
N ARG A 59 -6.82 -4.26 2.56
CA ARG A 59 -6.97 -4.57 3.99
C ARG A 59 -8.42 -4.50 4.47
N MET A 60 -9.17 -3.48 4.03
CA MET A 60 -10.57 -3.29 4.39
C MET A 60 -11.47 -4.40 3.83
N ILE A 61 -11.26 -4.83 2.58
CA ILE A 61 -11.99 -5.97 2.00
C ILE A 61 -11.75 -7.23 2.82
N ALA A 62 -10.48 -7.57 3.09
CA ALA A 62 -10.14 -8.75 3.86
C ALA A 62 -10.71 -8.70 5.29
N ALA A 63 -10.68 -7.54 5.93
CA ALA A 63 -11.28 -7.34 7.25
C ALA A 63 -12.80 -7.53 7.26
N ILE A 64 -13.50 -7.05 6.23
CA ILE A 64 -14.94 -7.24 6.09
C ILE A 64 -15.25 -8.72 5.88
N LEU A 65 -14.57 -9.39 4.95
CA LEU A 65 -14.78 -10.81 4.65
C LEU A 65 -14.42 -11.71 5.84
N GLY A 66 -13.35 -11.40 6.57
CA GLY A 66 -12.97 -12.12 7.78
C GLY A 66 -14.07 -12.06 8.85
N ARG A 67 -14.77 -10.93 8.99
CA ARG A 67 -15.90 -10.78 9.91
C ARG A 67 -17.20 -11.42 9.42
N HIS A 68 -17.22 -11.86 8.16
CA HIS A 68 -18.27 -12.76 7.64
C HIS A 68 -17.90 -14.25 7.83
N GLY A 69 -16.83 -14.55 8.59
CA GLY A 69 -16.42 -15.91 8.92
C GLY A 69 -15.53 -16.59 7.87
N LEU A 70 -15.04 -15.85 6.87
CA LEU A 70 -14.11 -16.40 5.88
C LEU A 70 -12.67 -16.31 6.37
N ARG A 71 -11.89 -17.37 6.12
CA ARG A 71 -10.45 -17.34 6.32
C ARG A 71 -9.79 -16.56 5.19
N THR A 72 -9.40 -15.32 5.48
CA THR A 72 -8.90 -14.37 4.49
C THR A 72 -7.39 -14.31 4.45
N GLY A 73 -6.84 -14.08 3.25
CA GLY A 73 -5.45 -13.71 3.02
C GLY A 73 -5.34 -12.38 2.28
N CYS A 74 -4.21 -11.69 2.45
CA CYS A 74 -3.83 -10.52 1.66
C CYS A 74 -2.44 -10.68 1.05
N PHE A 75 -2.28 -10.17 -0.17
CA PHE A 75 -0.98 -9.79 -0.72
C PHE A 75 -0.93 -8.28 -0.90
N LEU A 76 0.07 -7.63 -0.30
CA LEU A 76 0.20 -6.17 -0.23
C LEU A 76 1.53 -5.68 -0.79
N SER A 77 1.57 -4.47 -1.35
CA SER A 77 2.80 -3.83 -1.84
C SER A 77 2.71 -2.30 -1.84
N PRO A 78 3.78 -1.57 -1.46
CA PRO A 78 4.97 -2.06 -0.77
C PRO A 78 4.74 -2.31 0.73
N HIS A 79 5.76 -2.80 1.43
CA HIS A 79 5.81 -2.83 2.90
C HIS A 79 6.37 -1.51 3.47
N LEU A 80 6.19 -1.29 4.76
CA LEU A 80 6.77 -0.16 5.51
C LEU A 80 8.05 -0.56 6.24
N LEU A 81 8.02 -1.65 7.01
CA LEU A 81 9.11 -2.09 7.87
C LEU A 81 9.72 -3.42 7.42
N SER A 82 8.88 -4.41 7.10
CA SER A 82 9.30 -5.78 6.83
C SER A 82 8.58 -6.38 5.64
N HIS A 83 9.27 -7.21 4.88
CA HIS A 83 8.65 -7.97 3.79
C HIS A 83 7.52 -8.89 4.26
N THR A 84 7.48 -9.30 5.54
CA THR A 84 6.41 -10.10 6.13
C THR A 84 5.04 -9.42 6.05
N GLU A 85 5.01 -8.07 6.10
CA GLU A 85 3.78 -7.26 5.95
C GLU A 85 3.05 -7.50 4.63
N ARG A 86 3.79 -7.98 3.61
CA ARG A 86 3.21 -8.22 2.28
C ARG A 86 2.27 -9.41 2.23
N VAL A 87 2.35 -10.29 3.22
CA VAL A 87 1.51 -11.50 3.30
C VAL A 87 0.78 -11.50 4.62
N GLN A 88 -0.53 -11.36 4.58
CA GLN A 88 -1.36 -11.38 5.78
C GLN A 88 -2.36 -12.52 5.73
N ILE A 89 -2.64 -13.09 6.90
CA ILE A 89 -3.68 -14.10 7.12
C ILE A 89 -4.51 -13.63 8.30
N GLU A 90 -5.83 -13.53 8.11
CA GLU A 90 -6.76 -13.06 9.14
C GLU A 90 -6.29 -11.73 9.78
N GLU A 91 -5.90 -10.78 8.90
CA GLU A 91 -5.38 -9.45 9.22
C GLU A 91 -4.03 -9.43 9.98
N ARG A 92 -3.31 -10.55 10.11
CA ARG A 92 -1.99 -10.65 10.76
C ARG A 92 -0.90 -10.92 9.73
N ASP A 93 0.23 -10.25 9.89
CA ASP A 93 1.41 -10.53 9.07
C ASP A 93 1.91 -11.95 9.35
N ILE A 94 2.44 -12.64 8.34
CA ILE A 94 3.07 -13.95 8.59
C ILE A 94 4.37 -13.76 9.39
N ASP A 95 4.74 -14.78 10.13
CA ASP A 95 6.00 -14.77 10.89
C ASP A 95 7.22 -14.83 9.95
N ALA A 96 8.39 -14.40 10.46
CA ALA A 96 9.61 -14.30 9.67
C ALA A 96 10.11 -15.66 9.16
N ASP A 97 9.94 -16.72 9.93
CA ASP A 97 10.36 -18.08 9.55
C ASP A 97 9.44 -18.63 8.44
N ALA A 98 8.13 -18.43 8.54
CA ALA A 98 7.18 -18.80 7.49
C ALA A 98 7.46 -18.04 6.20
N PHE A 99 7.75 -16.73 6.29
CA PHE A 99 8.16 -15.92 5.15
C PHE A 99 9.46 -16.46 4.52
N ALA A 100 10.48 -16.71 5.31
CA ALA A 100 11.74 -17.25 4.83
C ALA A 100 11.58 -18.62 4.14
N ALA A 101 10.74 -19.49 4.72
CA ALA A 101 10.42 -20.76 4.11
C ALA A 101 9.67 -20.62 2.78
N ALA A 102 8.74 -19.65 2.67
CA ALA A 102 8.02 -19.33 1.44
C ALA A 102 8.97 -18.83 0.34
N ILE A 103 9.86 -17.89 0.69
CA ILE A 103 10.91 -17.41 -0.22
C ILE A 103 11.82 -18.55 -0.66
N GLY A 104 12.22 -19.44 0.24
CA GLY A 104 13.05 -20.60 -0.09
C GLY A 104 12.41 -21.53 -1.11
N ARG A 105 11.09 -21.83 -0.98
CA ARG A 105 10.35 -22.62 -1.96
C ARG A 105 10.26 -21.93 -3.32
N ALA A 106 9.92 -20.65 -3.32
CA ALA A 106 9.82 -19.86 -4.55
C ALA A 106 11.19 -19.69 -5.24
N ALA A 107 12.29 -19.51 -4.48
CA ALA A 107 13.64 -19.44 -5.01
C ALA A 107 14.06 -20.74 -5.71
N ALA A 108 13.77 -21.89 -5.09
CA ALA A 108 14.06 -23.18 -5.71
C ALA A 108 13.25 -23.41 -7.00
N ALA A 109 12.01 -22.94 -7.08
CA ALA A 109 11.21 -22.93 -8.31
C ALA A 109 11.79 -21.96 -9.35
N ALA A 110 12.16 -20.73 -8.91
CA ALA A 110 12.76 -19.72 -9.78
C ALA A 110 14.07 -20.19 -10.42
N GLU A 111 14.92 -20.92 -9.69
CA GLU A 111 16.14 -21.52 -10.24
C GLU A 111 15.83 -22.49 -11.40
N ARG A 112 14.74 -23.28 -11.30
CA ARG A 112 14.31 -24.18 -12.39
C ARG A 112 13.78 -23.40 -13.59
N VAL A 113 12.96 -22.37 -13.35
CA VAL A 113 12.43 -21.50 -14.40
C VAL A 113 13.57 -20.77 -15.12
N ASN A 114 14.51 -20.18 -14.39
CA ASN A 114 15.63 -19.44 -14.97
C ASN A 114 16.49 -20.26 -15.92
N ARG A 115 16.63 -21.58 -15.69
CA ARG A 115 17.33 -22.48 -16.63
C ARG A 115 16.63 -22.64 -17.98
N THR A 116 15.36 -22.28 -18.08
CA THR A 116 14.55 -22.37 -19.31
C THR A 116 14.38 -21.03 -20.01
N LEU A 117 14.89 -19.95 -19.44
CA LEU A 117 14.83 -18.60 -19.97
C LEU A 117 16.10 -18.27 -20.78
N ALA A 118 16.07 -17.15 -21.52
CA ALA A 118 17.25 -16.62 -22.16
C ALA A 118 18.29 -16.18 -21.10
N GLU A 119 19.55 -16.13 -21.48
CA GLU A 119 20.69 -15.89 -20.56
C GLU A 119 20.57 -14.57 -19.78
N ASP A 120 19.96 -13.55 -20.37
CA ASP A 120 19.73 -12.23 -19.78
C ASP A 120 18.34 -12.07 -19.14
N ASP A 121 17.49 -13.11 -19.15
CA ASP A 121 16.14 -13.09 -18.57
C ASP A 121 16.09 -13.93 -17.30
N HIS A 122 15.57 -13.35 -16.21
CA HIS A 122 15.49 -13.98 -14.91
C HIS A 122 14.20 -13.58 -14.18
N VAL A 123 13.74 -14.45 -13.29
CA VAL A 123 12.64 -14.15 -12.36
C VAL A 123 13.03 -12.92 -11.53
N THR A 124 12.17 -11.91 -11.54
CA THR A 124 12.39 -10.65 -10.81
C THR A 124 12.06 -10.78 -9.32
N GLN A 125 12.50 -9.81 -8.51
CA GLN A 125 12.18 -9.76 -7.09
C GLN A 125 10.67 -9.76 -6.84
N PHE A 126 9.91 -8.97 -7.60
CA PHE A 126 8.47 -8.87 -7.40
C PHE A 126 7.72 -10.14 -7.83
N GLU A 127 8.14 -10.79 -8.90
CA GLU A 127 7.61 -12.10 -9.31
C GLU A 127 7.87 -13.16 -8.23
N LEU A 128 9.09 -13.19 -7.68
CA LEU A 128 9.43 -14.12 -6.60
C LEU A 128 8.59 -13.88 -5.33
N LEU A 129 8.43 -12.62 -4.92
CA LEU A 129 7.62 -12.24 -3.77
C LEU A 129 6.14 -12.62 -3.97
N THR A 130 5.59 -12.35 -5.15
CA THR A 130 4.21 -12.70 -5.51
C THR A 130 4.01 -14.22 -5.44
N ALA A 131 4.89 -14.99 -6.06
CA ALA A 131 4.81 -16.45 -6.07
C ALA A 131 4.96 -17.05 -4.67
N ALA A 132 5.90 -16.54 -3.86
CA ALA A 132 6.08 -16.96 -2.48
C ALA A 132 4.82 -16.69 -1.64
N ALA A 133 4.22 -15.50 -1.79
CA ALA A 133 3.01 -15.11 -1.10
C ALA A 133 1.83 -16.03 -1.45
N LEU A 134 1.53 -16.20 -2.74
CA LEU A 134 0.42 -17.05 -3.20
C LEU A 134 0.62 -18.50 -2.77
N SER A 135 1.85 -19.03 -2.85
CA SER A 135 2.18 -20.38 -2.38
C SER A 135 1.99 -20.54 -0.86
N GLU A 136 2.35 -19.54 -0.05
CA GLU A 136 2.16 -19.61 1.40
C GLU A 136 0.69 -19.48 1.78
N LEU A 137 -0.06 -18.59 1.13
CA LEU A 137 -1.50 -18.44 1.34
C LEU A 137 -2.27 -19.74 1.02
N ALA A 138 -1.92 -20.42 -0.07
CA ALA A 138 -2.47 -21.74 -0.41
C ALA A 138 -2.16 -22.79 0.68
N ARG A 139 -0.91 -22.84 1.16
CA ARG A 139 -0.50 -23.74 2.25
C ARG A 139 -1.23 -23.50 3.57
N ARG A 140 -1.66 -22.29 3.80
CA ARG A 140 -2.44 -21.90 4.99
C ARG A 140 -3.95 -22.07 4.79
N GLU A 141 -4.36 -22.65 3.64
CA GLU A 141 -5.76 -23.00 3.36
C GLU A 141 -6.71 -21.80 3.50
N VAL A 142 -6.29 -20.62 3.02
CA VAL A 142 -7.17 -19.46 2.98
C VAL A 142 -8.28 -19.67 1.94
N GLN A 143 -9.49 -19.19 2.23
CA GLN A 143 -10.65 -19.35 1.34
C GLN A 143 -10.70 -18.26 0.27
N VAL A 144 -10.31 -17.03 0.64
CA VAL A 144 -10.27 -15.88 -0.26
C VAL A 144 -9.02 -15.04 -0.01
N VAL A 145 -8.37 -14.67 -1.10
CA VAL A 145 -7.19 -13.79 -1.08
C VAL A 145 -7.53 -12.48 -1.76
N VAL A 146 -7.27 -11.37 -1.06
CA VAL A 146 -7.35 -10.03 -1.63
C VAL A 146 -5.94 -9.62 -2.07
N VAL A 147 -5.76 -9.45 -3.38
CA VAL A 147 -4.45 -9.24 -4.00
C VAL A 147 -4.31 -7.79 -4.46
N GLU A 148 -3.34 -7.07 -3.92
CA GLU A 148 -2.94 -5.74 -4.38
C GLU A 148 -1.98 -5.85 -5.55
N ALA A 149 -2.28 -5.23 -6.69
CA ALA A 149 -1.36 -5.11 -7.80
C ALA A 149 -0.18 -4.17 -7.47
N GLY A 150 1.01 -4.55 -7.87
CA GLY A 150 2.21 -3.73 -7.67
C GLY A 150 2.22 -2.50 -8.57
N LEU A 151 2.16 -2.71 -9.89
CA LEU A 151 2.21 -1.65 -10.89
C LEU A 151 1.35 -1.96 -12.12
N GLY A 152 0.46 -1.03 -12.45
CA GLY A 152 -0.42 -1.19 -13.60
C GLY A 152 -1.47 -2.27 -13.36
N GLY A 153 -1.46 -3.30 -14.16
CA GLY A 153 -2.33 -4.46 -14.11
C GLY A 153 -1.93 -5.49 -15.17
N ARG A 154 -1.94 -5.13 -16.45
CA ARG A 154 -1.71 -6.04 -17.61
C ARG A 154 -0.50 -6.96 -17.44
N TYR A 155 0.64 -6.41 -17.06
CA TYR A 155 1.92 -7.12 -16.94
C TYR A 155 2.38 -7.24 -15.49
N ASP A 156 1.52 -6.88 -14.53
CA ASP A 156 1.84 -7.07 -13.12
C ASP A 156 1.89 -8.57 -12.79
N ALA A 157 2.86 -8.97 -11.97
CA ALA A 157 3.02 -10.39 -11.59
C ALA A 157 1.75 -10.97 -10.94
N THR A 158 0.92 -10.13 -10.33
CA THR A 158 -0.35 -10.56 -9.75
C THR A 158 -1.40 -10.91 -10.80
N ASN A 159 -1.25 -10.50 -12.06
CA ASN A 159 -2.21 -10.77 -13.14
C ASN A 159 -2.08 -12.22 -13.70
N THR A 160 -1.65 -13.14 -12.86
CA THR A 160 -1.69 -14.59 -13.10
C THR A 160 -2.76 -15.30 -12.29
N ILE A 161 -3.48 -14.56 -11.44
CA ILE A 161 -4.62 -15.04 -10.67
C ILE A 161 -5.91 -14.92 -11.49
N HIS A 162 -6.91 -15.76 -11.17
CA HIS A 162 -8.26 -15.65 -11.70
C HIS A 162 -9.15 -14.91 -10.73
N SER A 163 -9.43 -13.62 -11.02
CA SER A 163 -10.17 -12.78 -10.09
C SER A 163 -11.69 -12.84 -10.29
N THR A 164 -12.41 -13.28 -9.26
CA THR A 164 -13.88 -13.21 -9.22
C THR A 164 -14.38 -11.77 -9.20
N ILE A 165 -13.64 -10.90 -8.49
CA ILE A 165 -13.91 -9.46 -8.36
C ILE A 165 -12.64 -8.69 -8.73
N ALA A 166 -12.75 -7.78 -9.68
CA ALA A 166 -11.72 -6.78 -9.97
C ALA A 166 -12.13 -5.43 -9.36
N VAL A 167 -11.24 -4.76 -8.66
CA VAL A 167 -11.51 -3.49 -7.97
C VAL A 167 -10.59 -2.41 -8.49
N LEU A 168 -11.14 -1.34 -9.06
CA LEU A 168 -10.39 -0.14 -9.46
C LEU A 168 -10.64 0.97 -8.44
N THR A 169 -9.60 1.36 -7.70
CA THR A 169 -9.71 2.42 -6.67
C THR A 169 -9.83 3.80 -7.31
N ASN A 170 -8.84 4.20 -8.07
CA ASN A 170 -8.79 5.44 -8.84
C ASN A 170 -7.69 5.38 -9.91
N VAL A 171 -7.68 6.36 -10.81
CA VAL A 171 -6.64 6.53 -11.82
C VAL A 171 -6.07 7.94 -11.73
N GLY A 172 -4.75 8.04 -11.67
CA GLY A 172 -4.02 9.31 -11.66
C GLY A 172 -2.72 9.18 -12.44
N LEU A 173 -2.15 10.31 -12.86
CA LEU A 173 -0.86 10.34 -13.55
C LEU A 173 0.24 9.89 -12.60
N GLU A 174 0.66 8.67 -12.75
CA GLU A 174 1.77 8.06 -12.03
C GLU A 174 2.43 6.99 -12.90
N HIS A 175 3.73 6.81 -12.77
CA HIS A 175 4.48 5.83 -13.55
C HIS A 175 4.30 5.95 -15.08
N THR A 176 4.11 7.19 -15.58
CA THR A 176 3.81 7.50 -16.99
C THR A 176 4.82 6.92 -17.97
N ARG A 177 6.08 6.77 -17.55
CA ARG A 177 7.13 6.10 -18.33
C ARG A 177 6.78 4.65 -18.69
N TRP A 178 5.99 3.99 -17.85
CA TRP A 178 5.69 2.56 -17.95
C TRP A 178 4.26 2.27 -18.36
N LEU A 179 3.32 3.08 -17.88
CA LEU A 179 1.88 2.84 -18.07
C LEU A 179 1.28 3.69 -19.19
N GLY A 180 2.07 4.60 -19.77
CA GLY A 180 1.62 5.53 -20.79
C GLY A 180 1.38 6.95 -20.26
N PRO A 181 1.39 7.96 -21.16
CA PRO A 181 1.39 9.37 -20.79
C PRO A 181 0.02 9.92 -20.38
N THR A 182 -1.07 9.21 -20.65
CA THR A 182 -2.44 9.71 -20.42
C THR A 182 -3.19 8.90 -19.35
N ILE A 183 -4.24 9.49 -18.77
CA ILE A 183 -5.16 8.81 -17.86
C ILE A 183 -5.80 7.58 -18.53
N ALA A 184 -6.16 7.68 -19.81
CA ALA A 184 -6.75 6.58 -20.57
C ALA A 184 -5.76 5.40 -20.74
N ASP A 185 -4.48 5.67 -21.01
CA ASP A 185 -3.45 4.62 -21.10
C ASP A 185 -3.30 3.90 -19.76
N ILE A 186 -3.17 4.68 -18.66
CA ILE A 186 -3.02 4.14 -17.31
C ILE A 186 -4.26 3.33 -16.90
N ALA A 187 -5.46 3.81 -17.24
CA ALA A 187 -6.70 3.09 -16.99
C ALA A 187 -6.75 1.77 -17.77
N THR A 188 -6.35 1.77 -19.03
CA THR A 188 -6.29 0.58 -19.90
C THR A 188 -5.37 -0.48 -19.31
N GLU A 189 -4.18 -0.08 -18.84
CA GLU A 189 -3.23 -0.98 -18.19
C GLU A 189 -3.77 -1.57 -16.88
N LYS A 190 -4.49 -0.75 -16.08
CA LYS A 190 -5.08 -1.20 -14.81
C LYS A 190 -6.27 -2.13 -15.03
N LEU A 191 -7.18 -1.77 -15.92
CA LEU A 191 -8.38 -2.55 -16.22
C LEU A 191 -8.10 -3.86 -16.95
N ALA A 192 -6.89 -4.07 -17.45
CA ALA A 192 -6.49 -5.33 -18.10
C ALA A 192 -6.44 -6.54 -17.13
N VAL A 193 -6.76 -6.38 -15.86
CA VAL A 193 -6.98 -7.46 -14.88
C VAL A 193 -8.42 -7.97 -14.89
N LEU A 194 -9.31 -7.33 -15.66
CA LEU A 194 -10.71 -7.73 -15.76
C LEU A 194 -10.82 -9.02 -16.57
N GLU A 195 -11.48 -10.00 -16.02
CA GLU A 195 -11.70 -11.31 -16.66
C GLU A 195 -13.16 -11.50 -17.07
N ALA A 196 -13.36 -12.41 -18.00
CA ALA A 196 -14.70 -12.75 -18.50
C ALA A 196 -15.61 -13.25 -17.35
N GLY A 197 -16.80 -12.66 -17.25
CA GLY A 197 -17.81 -13.04 -16.28
C GLY A 197 -17.51 -12.63 -14.83
N SER A 198 -16.44 -11.86 -14.59
CA SER A 198 -16.14 -11.30 -13.26
C SER A 198 -17.02 -10.08 -12.94
N THR A 199 -16.92 -9.54 -11.73
CA THR A 199 -17.53 -8.25 -11.36
C THR A 199 -16.45 -7.18 -11.24
N LEU A 200 -16.61 -6.07 -11.97
CA LEU A 200 -15.78 -4.89 -11.86
C LEU A 200 -16.39 -3.92 -10.85
N VAL A 201 -15.68 -3.66 -9.76
CA VAL A 201 -16.09 -2.71 -8.71
C VAL A 201 -15.27 -1.44 -8.83
N LEU A 202 -15.94 -0.31 -9.01
CA LEU A 202 -15.34 0.99 -9.30
C LEU A 202 -15.46 1.95 -8.12
N GLY A 203 -14.43 2.77 -7.89
CA GLY A 203 -14.49 3.91 -6.97
C GLY A 203 -15.48 4.98 -7.42
N ALA A 204 -16.04 5.75 -6.46
CA ALA A 204 -17.10 6.72 -6.72
C ALA A 204 -16.68 7.90 -7.61
N ASN A 205 -15.42 8.35 -7.53
CA ASN A 205 -14.95 9.60 -8.12
C ASN A 205 -13.95 9.36 -9.28
N LEU A 206 -14.30 8.45 -10.19
CA LEU A 206 -13.50 8.22 -11.38
C LEU A 206 -13.80 9.29 -12.46
N GLN A 207 -12.78 9.64 -13.23
CA GLN A 207 -12.92 10.56 -14.37
C GLN A 207 -13.89 9.95 -15.41
N PRO A 208 -14.69 10.79 -16.12
CA PRO A 208 -15.66 10.31 -17.13
C PRO A 208 -15.05 9.39 -18.18
N GLU A 209 -13.82 9.71 -18.64
CA GLU A 209 -13.09 8.89 -19.61
C GLU A 209 -12.73 7.51 -19.08
N VAL A 210 -12.38 7.40 -17.77
CA VAL A 210 -12.10 6.11 -17.10
C VAL A 210 -13.37 5.28 -16.97
N LEU A 211 -14.49 5.93 -16.60
CA LEU A 211 -15.79 5.26 -16.50
C LEU A 211 -16.24 4.72 -17.87
N ALA A 212 -16.14 5.53 -18.93
CA ALA A 212 -16.50 5.11 -20.29
C ALA A 212 -15.66 3.91 -20.75
N LEU A 213 -14.34 3.94 -20.47
CA LEU A 213 -13.45 2.82 -20.76
C LEU A 213 -13.80 1.56 -19.95
N ALA A 214 -14.09 1.72 -18.65
CA ALA A 214 -14.48 0.61 -17.79
C ALA A 214 -15.77 -0.07 -18.29
N HIS A 215 -16.79 0.71 -18.68
CA HIS A 215 -18.03 0.18 -19.26
C HIS A 215 -17.77 -0.58 -20.55
N LYS A 216 -16.96 -0.01 -21.47
CA LYS A 216 -16.60 -0.68 -22.71
C LYS A 216 -15.91 -2.03 -22.48
N LEU A 217 -14.89 -2.05 -21.61
CA LEU A 217 -14.14 -3.28 -21.33
C LEU A 217 -15.00 -4.32 -20.59
N ALA A 218 -15.88 -3.89 -19.70
CA ALA A 218 -16.80 -4.79 -19.01
C ALA A 218 -17.80 -5.43 -19.98
N GLU A 219 -18.34 -4.66 -20.94
CA GLU A 219 -19.19 -5.18 -22.00
C GLU A 219 -18.45 -6.22 -22.87
N GLU A 220 -17.22 -5.91 -23.29
CA GLU A 220 -16.37 -6.83 -24.07
C GLU A 220 -16.06 -8.14 -23.32
N GLN A 221 -15.96 -8.10 -22.00
CA GLN A 221 -15.68 -9.27 -21.15
C GLN A 221 -16.96 -9.94 -20.59
N GLY A 222 -18.16 -9.39 -20.84
CA GLY A 222 -19.39 -9.87 -20.22
C GLY A 222 -19.36 -9.76 -18.69
N ALA A 223 -18.64 -8.76 -18.16
CA ALA A 223 -18.47 -8.53 -16.73
C ALA A 223 -19.55 -7.57 -16.20
N GLU A 224 -19.99 -7.80 -14.96
CA GLU A 224 -20.88 -6.87 -14.26
C GLU A 224 -20.11 -5.66 -13.75
N ILE A 225 -20.75 -4.48 -13.71
CA ILE A 225 -20.19 -3.29 -13.07
C ILE A 225 -20.97 -2.92 -11.82
N ALA A 226 -20.25 -2.60 -10.75
CA ALA A 226 -20.79 -1.98 -9.56
C ALA A 226 -19.94 -0.73 -9.22
N VAL A 227 -20.60 0.40 -8.95
CA VAL A 227 -19.95 1.66 -8.61
C VAL A 227 -20.19 1.97 -7.14
N ALA A 228 -19.13 2.28 -6.40
CA ALA A 228 -19.23 2.60 -4.99
C ALA A 228 -19.94 3.93 -4.78
N GLU A 229 -20.83 3.98 -3.80
CA GLU A 229 -21.38 5.21 -3.25
C GLU A 229 -20.56 5.63 -2.02
N ASP A 230 -20.80 6.84 -1.53
CA ASP A 230 -20.15 7.30 -0.30
C ASP A 230 -20.51 6.41 0.90
N ALA A 231 -19.55 6.15 1.76
CA ALA A 231 -19.82 5.42 2.99
C ALA A 231 -20.78 6.21 3.90
N PRO A 232 -21.76 5.54 4.53
CA PRO A 232 -22.68 6.20 5.46
C PRO A 232 -21.94 7.03 6.51
N ARG A 233 -22.43 8.26 6.78
CA ARG A 233 -21.76 9.20 7.70
C ARG A 233 -21.67 8.67 9.12
N GLU A 234 -22.64 7.86 9.53
CA GLU A 234 -22.75 7.23 10.84
C GLU A 234 -21.71 6.14 11.08
N LEU A 235 -21.06 5.67 10.00
CA LEU A 235 -20.05 4.64 10.10
C LEU A 235 -18.76 5.20 10.67
N ILE A 236 -18.40 4.74 11.85
CA ILE A 236 -17.16 5.14 12.53
C ILE A 236 -16.01 4.30 11.97
N LEU A 237 -15.08 4.95 11.30
CA LEU A 237 -13.86 4.33 10.79
C LEU A 237 -12.70 4.56 11.76
N ARG A 238 -11.94 3.49 12.05
CA ARG A 238 -10.68 3.63 12.76
C ARG A 238 -9.58 4.23 11.87
N ALA A 239 -9.55 3.87 10.60
CA ALA A 239 -8.66 4.48 9.60
C ALA A 239 -9.08 5.93 9.33
N ARG A 240 -8.15 6.88 9.54
CA ARG A 240 -8.41 8.32 9.50
C ARG A 240 -8.28 8.90 8.11
N GLY A 241 -8.99 10.02 7.89
CA GLY A 241 -9.00 10.81 6.67
C GLY A 241 -10.18 10.52 5.76
N SER A 242 -10.68 11.55 5.10
CA SER A 242 -11.83 11.49 4.19
C SER A 242 -11.62 10.47 3.06
N PHE A 243 -10.39 10.36 2.54
CA PHE A 243 -10.05 9.37 1.52
C PHE A 243 -10.19 7.91 2.01
N GLN A 244 -10.08 7.65 3.31
CA GLN A 244 -10.30 6.30 3.86
C GLN A 244 -11.79 5.94 3.87
N ARG A 245 -12.67 6.93 3.96
CA ARG A 245 -14.12 6.68 3.81
C ARG A 245 -14.45 6.20 2.41
N ALA A 246 -13.87 6.82 1.38
CA ALA A 246 -14.01 6.38 0.00
C ALA A 246 -13.43 4.97 -0.23
N ASN A 247 -12.23 4.69 0.31
CA ASN A 247 -11.62 3.37 0.25
C ASN A 247 -12.48 2.31 0.95
N PHE A 248 -13.09 2.65 2.09
CA PHE A 248 -13.97 1.74 2.84
C PHE A 248 -15.30 1.49 2.12
N ALA A 249 -15.89 2.50 1.50
CA ALA A 249 -17.09 2.37 0.68
C ALA A 249 -16.86 1.39 -0.48
N LEU A 250 -15.73 1.56 -1.17
CA LEU A 250 -15.31 0.65 -2.23
C LEU A 250 -15.07 -0.77 -1.72
N ALA A 251 -14.38 -0.91 -0.58
CA ALA A 251 -14.12 -2.21 0.04
C ALA A 251 -15.42 -2.91 0.48
N ARG A 252 -16.39 -2.17 1.02
CA ARG A 252 -17.71 -2.69 1.38
C ARG A 252 -18.44 -3.24 0.16
N LEU A 253 -18.48 -2.49 -0.94
CA LEU A 253 -19.12 -2.92 -2.17
C LEU A 253 -18.42 -4.15 -2.77
N ALA A 254 -17.07 -4.18 -2.79
CA ALA A 254 -16.30 -5.32 -3.28
C ALA A 254 -16.58 -6.58 -2.45
N ALA A 255 -16.59 -6.47 -1.12
CA ALA A 255 -16.92 -7.58 -0.23
C ALA A 255 -18.38 -8.05 -0.41
N GLN A 256 -19.34 -7.12 -0.56
CA GLN A 256 -20.74 -7.43 -0.82
C GLN A 256 -20.91 -8.15 -2.16
N SER A 257 -20.23 -7.69 -3.21
CA SER A 257 -20.24 -8.32 -4.54
C SER A 257 -19.68 -9.74 -4.48
N TYR A 258 -18.54 -9.93 -3.76
CA TYR A 258 -17.97 -11.25 -3.57
C TYR A 258 -18.91 -12.19 -2.81
N LEU A 259 -19.50 -11.76 -1.69
CA LEU A 259 -20.41 -12.56 -0.91
C LEU A 259 -21.66 -12.96 -1.71
N ARG A 260 -22.18 -12.04 -2.54
CA ARG A 260 -23.30 -12.33 -3.46
C ARG A 260 -22.94 -13.44 -4.45
N VAL A 261 -21.76 -13.36 -5.10
CA VAL A 261 -21.29 -14.38 -6.04
C VAL A 261 -21.04 -15.71 -5.34
N ALA A 262 -20.52 -15.69 -4.12
CA ALA A 262 -20.30 -16.88 -3.30
C ALA A 262 -21.57 -17.48 -2.67
N GLY A 263 -22.74 -16.82 -2.83
CA GLY A 263 -23.99 -17.25 -2.21
C GLY A 263 -24.01 -17.13 -0.69
N LEU A 264 -23.22 -16.21 -0.13
CA LEU A 264 -23.09 -16.00 1.31
C LEU A 264 -23.87 -14.76 1.78
N PRO A 265 -24.42 -14.77 3.00
CA PRO A 265 -25.20 -13.65 3.52
C PRO A 265 -24.29 -12.44 3.81
N PHE A 266 -24.81 -11.24 3.55
CA PHE A 266 -24.17 -9.97 3.89
C PHE A 266 -24.66 -9.46 5.25
N SER A 267 -23.75 -8.98 6.10
CA SER A 267 -24.02 -8.48 7.45
C SER A 267 -23.48 -7.07 7.67
N GLU A 268 -24.35 -6.11 7.91
CA GLU A 268 -23.96 -4.74 8.30
C GLU A 268 -23.24 -4.70 9.66
N GLN A 269 -23.49 -5.66 10.55
CA GLN A 269 -22.76 -5.77 11.80
C GLN A 269 -21.29 -6.15 11.56
N ALA A 270 -21.01 -7.08 10.66
CA ALA A 270 -19.66 -7.43 10.25
C ALA A 270 -18.94 -6.24 9.61
N VAL A 271 -19.61 -5.45 8.76
CA VAL A 271 -19.10 -4.23 8.16
C VAL A 271 -18.73 -3.20 9.23
N ARG A 272 -19.62 -2.93 10.19
CA ARG A 272 -19.33 -2.01 11.32
C ARG A 272 -18.15 -2.49 12.17
N GLY A 273 -18.08 -3.79 12.43
CA GLY A 273 -16.94 -4.38 13.14
C GLY A 273 -15.61 -4.19 12.39
N ALA A 274 -15.61 -4.35 11.07
CA ALA A 274 -14.44 -4.09 10.24
C ALA A 274 -14.05 -2.59 10.25
N ALA A 275 -15.02 -1.70 10.08
CA ALA A 275 -14.81 -0.25 10.09
C ALA A 275 -14.11 0.22 11.38
N GLY A 276 -14.61 -0.22 12.53
CA GLY A 276 -14.08 0.18 13.86
C GLY A 276 -12.75 -0.47 14.24
N ALA A 277 -12.29 -1.50 13.51
CA ALA A 277 -11.08 -2.23 13.87
C ALA A 277 -9.94 -2.13 12.87
N THR A 278 -10.23 -1.84 11.58
CA THR A 278 -9.19 -1.85 10.55
C THR A 278 -8.28 -0.65 10.64
N VAL A 279 -6.99 -0.91 10.81
CA VAL A 279 -5.91 0.09 10.79
C VAL A 279 -5.10 -0.08 9.52
N VAL A 280 -4.71 1.04 8.93
CA VAL A 280 -3.82 1.07 7.76
C VAL A 280 -2.52 1.79 8.14
N PRO A 281 -1.46 1.06 8.49
CA PRO A 281 -0.20 1.67 8.90
C PRO A 281 0.34 2.62 7.84
N GLY A 282 0.90 3.75 8.30
CA GLY A 282 1.48 4.78 7.44
C GLY A 282 0.45 5.52 6.55
N ARG A 283 -0.83 5.52 6.92
CA ARG A 283 -1.88 6.31 6.25
C ARG A 283 -2.65 7.11 7.31
N MET A 284 -2.32 8.41 7.40
CA MET A 284 -2.76 9.33 8.46
C MET A 284 -2.66 8.69 9.86
N GLN A 285 -1.60 7.93 10.07
CA GLN A 285 -1.35 7.22 11.33
C GLN A 285 -0.89 8.19 12.41
N VAL A 286 -1.65 8.29 13.50
CA VAL A 286 -1.23 9.03 14.69
C VAL A 286 -0.24 8.18 15.47
N VAL A 287 0.97 8.72 15.69
CA VAL A 287 2.08 8.02 16.37
C VAL A 287 2.52 8.72 17.65
N ALA A 288 2.03 9.92 17.94
CA ALA A 288 2.19 10.61 19.20
C ALA A 288 1.04 11.60 19.41
N ARG A 289 0.68 11.86 20.68
CA ARG A 289 -0.39 12.79 21.03
C ARG A 289 0.12 14.14 21.52
N ASP A 290 1.34 14.19 22.02
CA ASP A 290 1.99 15.41 22.53
C ASP A 290 3.48 15.46 22.10
N PRO A 291 3.77 16.28 21.06
CA PRO A 291 2.82 16.94 20.15
C PRO A 291 2.11 15.93 19.25
N LEU A 292 0.91 16.25 18.80
CA LEU A 292 0.22 15.42 17.82
C LEU A 292 1.13 15.19 16.62
N SER A 293 1.50 13.93 16.39
CA SER A 293 2.40 13.55 15.30
C SER A 293 1.73 12.50 14.40
N VAL A 294 1.67 12.79 13.12
CA VAL A 294 0.98 11.99 12.10
C VAL A 294 1.98 11.56 11.03
N LEU A 295 1.94 10.29 10.63
CA LEU A 295 2.71 9.75 9.53
C LEU A 295 1.79 9.37 8.38
N ASP A 296 2.16 9.79 7.15
CA ASP A 296 1.43 9.42 5.94
C ASP A 296 2.38 9.16 4.77
N GLY A 297 2.13 8.11 4.02
CA GLY A 297 2.95 7.70 2.88
C GLY A 297 2.53 8.30 1.53
N ALA A 298 1.81 9.41 1.48
CA ALA A 298 1.50 10.13 0.24
C ALA A 298 2.80 10.48 -0.51
N HIS A 299 2.85 10.18 -1.81
CA HIS A 299 4.07 10.29 -2.60
C HIS A 299 3.82 10.69 -4.06
N ASN A 300 2.62 11.19 -4.35
CA ASN A 300 2.25 11.81 -5.63
C ASN A 300 1.27 12.97 -5.39
N PRO A 301 1.06 13.87 -6.38
CA PRO A 301 0.21 15.05 -6.19
C PRO A 301 -1.23 14.74 -5.78
N ALA A 302 -1.84 13.71 -6.34
CA ALA A 302 -3.22 13.33 -6.00
C ALA A 302 -3.33 12.81 -4.55
N ALA A 303 -2.33 12.06 -4.07
CA ALA A 303 -2.27 11.62 -2.68
C ALA A 303 -2.02 12.80 -1.73
N ALA A 304 -1.16 13.76 -2.11
CA ALA A 304 -0.92 14.97 -1.34
C ALA A 304 -2.19 15.84 -1.23
N ASP A 305 -2.97 15.94 -2.30
CA ASP A 305 -4.25 16.65 -2.31
C ASP A 305 -5.28 16.00 -1.38
N ALA A 306 -5.45 14.67 -1.46
CA ALA A 306 -6.33 13.91 -0.58
C ALA A 306 -5.91 14.00 0.91
N LEU A 307 -4.61 13.99 1.17
CA LEU A 307 -4.05 14.19 2.50
C LEU A 307 -4.35 15.60 3.01
N ALA A 308 -4.07 16.64 2.20
CA ALA A 308 -4.34 18.04 2.53
C ALA A 308 -5.82 18.26 2.88
N GLY A 309 -6.74 17.71 2.08
CA GLY A 309 -8.18 17.77 2.35
C GLY A 309 -8.64 17.07 3.62
N SER A 310 -7.84 16.10 4.13
CA SER A 310 -8.14 15.35 5.35
C SER A 310 -7.52 15.95 6.63
N LEU A 311 -6.51 16.82 6.49
CA LEU A 311 -5.80 17.41 7.65
C LEU A 311 -6.68 18.24 8.58
N PRO A 312 -7.65 19.07 8.13
CA PRO A 312 -8.46 19.88 9.02
C PRO A 312 -9.17 19.07 10.11
N GLU A 313 -9.64 17.88 9.78
CA GLU A 313 -10.33 16.98 10.73
C GLU A 313 -9.42 16.57 11.88
N ILE A 314 -8.14 16.26 11.63
CA ILE A 314 -7.21 15.80 12.65
C ILE A 314 -6.50 16.94 13.36
N LEU A 315 -6.25 18.06 12.68
CA LEU A 315 -5.57 19.22 13.24
C LEU A 315 -6.44 19.99 14.23
N GLN A 316 -7.75 20.06 13.98
CA GLN A 316 -8.69 20.79 14.85
C GLN A 316 -8.23 22.23 15.18
N GLY A 317 -7.73 22.95 14.16
CA GLY A 317 -7.24 24.32 14.28
C GLY A 317 -5.80 24.47 14.78
N ARG A 318 -5.08 23.39 15.08
CA ARG A 318 -3.67 23.45 15.46
C ARG A 318 -2.80 23.88 14.28
N ALA A 319 -1.74 24.65 14.58
CA ALA A 319 -0.67 24.92 13.64
C ALA A 319 0.00 23.61 13.16
N LEU A 320 0.55 23.59 11.94
CA LEU A 320 1.16 22.41 11.35
C LEU A 320 2.64 22.62 11.03
N GLY A 321 3.48 21.73 11.53
CA GLY A 321 4.85 21.53 11.08
C GLY A 321 4.92 20.35 10.11
N LEU A 322 5.63 20.52 8.99
CA LEU A 322 5.78 19.51 7.95
C LEU A 322 7.20 18.93 7.95
N VAL A 323 7.34 17.61 8.05
CA VAL A 323 8.55 16.86 7.70
C VAL A 323 8.30 16.21 6.35
N PHE A 324 9.08 16.57 5.34
CA PHE A 324 8.83 16.12 3.96
C PHE A 324 10.08 15.54 3.33
N GLY A 325 9.94 14.36 2.72
CA GLY A 325 11.00 13.73 1.97
C GLY A 325 10.43 12.81 0.89
N VAL A 326 10.92 12.94 -0.34
CA VAL A 326 10.36 12.32 -1.53
C VAL A 326 11.46 11.76 -2.43
N LEU A 327 11.10 10.84 -3.34
CA LEU A 327 12.03 10.31 -4.34
C LEU A 327 12.10 11.26 -5.56
N GLN A 328 13.24 11.23 -6.27
CA GLN A 328 13.53 12.12 -7.42
C GLN A 328 12.57 11.94 -8.61
N ASP A 329 11.96 10.76 -8.75
CA ASP A 329 11.01 10.45 -9.81
C ASP A 329 9.59 10.96 -9.54
N LYS A 330 9.37 11.65 -8.42
CA LYS A 330 8.07 12.17 -8.02
C LYS A 330 8.00 13.68 -8.22
N ASP A 331 6.80 14.18 -8.47
CA ASP A 331 6.52 15.60 -8.63
C ASP A 331 6.45 16.30 -7.26
N ALA A 332 7.64 16.63 -6.73
CA ALA A 332 7.79 17.29 -5.44
C ALA A 332 7.16 18.70 -5.44
N GLU A 333 7.24 19.41 -6.57
CA GLU A 333 6.72 20.77 -6.72
C GLU A 333 5.20 20.80 -6.55
N ALA A 334 4.49 19.96 -7.30
CA ALA A 334 3.04 19.87 -7.20
C ALA A 334 2.57 19.36 -5.82
N MET A 335 3.31 18.45 -5.18
CA MET A 335 3.00 17.98 -3.82
C MET A 335 3.17 19.10 -2.78
N LEU A 336 4.28 19.84 -2.83
CA LEU A 336 4.56 20.94 -1.90
C LEU A 336 3.57 22.09 -2.09
N ALA A 337 3.14 22.40 -3.32
CA ALA A 337 2.12 23.39 -3.60
C ALA A 337 0.76 23.08 -2.90
N ARG A 338 0.48 21.81 -2.59
CA ARG A 338 -0.74 21.40 -1.86
C ARG A 338 -0.56 21.43 -0.35
N LEU A 339 0.65 21.14 0.15
CA LEU A 339 0.88 20.96 1.58
C LEU A 339 1.38 22.24 2.27
N LEU A 340 2.29 23.01 1.64
CA LEU A 340 2.92 24.18 2.27
C LEU A 340 1.92 25.27 2.70
N PRO A 341 0.82 25.56 1.96
CA PRO A 341 -0.18 26.52 2.41
C PRO A 341 -0.85 26.20 3.73
N LEU A 342 -0.78 24.93 4.17
CA LEU A 342 -1.36 24.46 5.43
C LEU A 342 -0.34 24.48 6.58
N CYS A 343 0.93 24.80 6.30
CA CYS A 343 2.03 24.65 7.22
C CYS A 343 2.56 26.00 7.69
N GLU A 344 3.00 26.08 8.94
CA GLU A 344 3.76 27.24 9.45
C GLU A 344 5.28 27.02 9.29
N ARG A 345 5.74 25.78 9.32
CA ARG A 345 7.15 25.45 9.20
C ARG A 345 7.37 24.11 8.50
N ALA A 346 8.48 23.97 7.79
CA ALA A 346 8.82 22.74 7.10
C ALA A 346 10.28 22.31 7.34
N TRP A 347 10.51 20.99 7.41
CA TRP A 347 11.81 20.33 7.44
C TRP A 347 11.90 19.35 6.30
N PHE A 348 12.88 19.54 5.42
CA PHE A 348 13.11 18.66 4.28
C PHE A 348 14.16 17.62 4.63
N ALA A 349 13.76 16.33 4.53
CA ALA A 349 14.58 15.19 4.88
C ALA A 349 14.85 14.28 3.68
N SER A 350 15.87 13.43 3.81
CA SER A 350 16.23 12.43 2.79
C SER A 350 15.73 11.05 3.23
N PRO A 351 14.70 10.48 2.59
CA PRO A 351 14.33 9.08 2.83
C PRO A 351 15.52 8.14 2.61
N PRO A 352 15.64 7.01 3.33
CA PRO A 352 16.75 6.07 3.18
C PRO A 352 16.62 5.26 1.88
N ASN A 353 16.75 5.94 0.75
CA ASN A 353 16.68 5.37 -0.58
C ASN A 353 17.66 6.10 -1.50
N ARG A 354 18.37 5.36 -2.38
CA ARG A 354 19.34 5.93 -3.33
C ARG A 354 18.73 6.94 -4.30
N ARG A 355 17.42 6.87 -4.52
CA ARG A 355 16.66 7.81 -5.36
C ARG A 355 16.06 8.96 -4.59
N ALA A 356 16.44 9.19 -3.32
CA ALA A 356 15.90 10.29 -2.52
C ALA A 356 16.25 11.65 -3.17
N SER A 357 15.28 12.56 -3.19
CA SER A 357 15.50 13.94 -3.59
C SER A 357 16.37 14.63 -2.53
N PRO A 358 17.45 15.34 -2.93
CA PRO A 358 18.26 16.10 -1.98
C PRO A 358 17.41 17.14 -1.23
N PRO A 359 17.51 17.25 0.11
CA PRO A 359 16.74 18.24 0.89
C PRO A 359 16.95 19.70 0.44
N ALA A 360 18.13 20.02 -0.08
CA ALA A 360 18.41 21.35 -0.63
C ALA A 360 17.57 21.68 -1.86
N ASN A 361 17.24 20.69 -2.72
CA ASN A 361 16.36 20.88 -3.86
C ASN A 361 14.92 21.15 -3.40
N LEU A 362 14.45 20.42 -2.39
CA LEU A 362 13.12 20.61 -1.81
C LEU A 362 12.99 21.99 -1.15
N LEU A 363 14.07 22.44 -0.47
CA LEU A 363 14.14 23.78 0.09
C LEU A 363 14.08 24.86 -0.99
N ALA A 364 14.76 24.67 -2.13
CA ALA A 364 14.73 25.59 -3.25
C ALA A 364 13.31 25.67 -3.86
N ILE A 365 12.62 24.53 -4.02
CA ILE A 365 11.23 24.48 -4.49
C ILE A 365 10.30 25.24 -3.54
N ALA A 366 10.40 25.01 -2.22
CA ALA A 366 9.58 25.71 -1.24
C ALA A 366 9.77 27.22 -1.27
N ARG A 367 11.02 27.69 -1.36
CA ARG A 367 11.34 29.13 -1.50
C ARG A 367 10.80 29.72 -2.81
N ALA A 368 10.90 28.98 -3.91
CA ALA A 368 10.32 29.41 -5.19
C ALA A 368 8.79 29.56 -5.11
N GLN A 369 8.13 28.78 -4.24
CA GLN A 369 6.70 28.90 -3.92
C GLN A 369 6.39 29.97 -2.85
N GLY A 370 7.38 30.76 -2.40
CA GLY A 370 7.20 31.83 -1.41
C GLY A 370 7.18 31.35 0.04
N PHE A 371 7.58 30.10 0.32
CA PHE A 371 7.59 29.56 1.67
C PHE A 371 8.98 29.68 2.31
N GLU A 372 9.15 30.69 3.20
CA GLU A 372 10.44 31.05 3.81
C GLU A 372 10.79 30.23 5.07
N HIS A 373 9.79 29.73 5.79
CA HIS A 373 9.98 29.03 7.07
C HIS A 373 10.33 27.54 6.88
N ALA A 374 11.36 27.28 6.07
CA ALA A 374 11.80 25.91 5.74
C ALA A 374 13.27 25.70 6.05
N LEU A 375 13.63 24.48 6.42
CA LEU A 375 14.98 24.03 6.75
C LEU A 375 15.30 22.72 6.02
N ALA A 376 16.54 22.54 5.57
CA ALA A 376 17.06 21.27 5.12
C ALA A 376 17.70 20.52 6.31
N GLU A 377 17.14 19.38 6.70
CA GLU A 377 17.67 18.45 7.70
C GLU A 377 17.68 17.05 7.10
N PRO A 378 18.82 16.60 6.54
CA PRO A 378 18.88 15.34 5.79
C PRO A 378 18.48 14.10 6.58
N ALA A 379 18.71 14.08 7.89
CA ALA A 379 18.36 12.92 8.73
C ALA A 379 16.88 12.94 9.13
N PRO A 380 16.04 11.99 8.69
CA PRO A 380 14.61 11.97 8.99
C PRO A 380 14.27 12.03 10.47
N ALA A 381 15.01 11.29 11.31
CA ALA A 381 14.83 11.28 12.75
C ALA A 381 15.09 12.66 13.38
N ARG A 382 16.14 13.36 12.95
CA ARG A 382 16.46 14.71 13.43
C ARG A 382 15.44 15.75 12.94
N ALA A 383 14.98 15.61 11.69
CA ALA A 383 13.93 16.46 11.15
C ALA A 383 12.64 16.35 11.98
N LEU A 384 12.22 15.11 12.29
CA LEU A 384 11.03 14.89 13.11
C LEU A 384 11.21 15.40 14.55
N ALA A 385 12.34 15.11 15.18
CA ALA A 385 12.63 15.60 16.55
C ALA A 385 12.63 17.13 16.63
N SER A 386 13.22 17.81 15.62
CA SER A 386 13.22 19.28 15.51
C SER A 386 11.79 19.83 15.32
N ALA A 387 11.00 19.18 14.48
CA ALA A 387 9.59 19.55 14.27
C ALA A 387 8.76 19.36 15.53
N GLN A 388 8.96 18.26 16.26
CA GLN A 388 8.28 18.02 17.54
C GLN A 388 8.70 19.03 18.63
N THR A 389 9.99 19.41 18.68
CA THR A 389 10.48 20.44 19.60
C THR A 389 9.84 21.78 19.30
N TRP A 390 9.78 22.18 18.04
CA TRP A 390 9.09 23.39 17.61
C TRP A 390 7.60 23.33 17.98
N ALA A 391 6.92 22.20 17.76
CA ALA A 391 5.51 22.05 18.05
C ALA A 391 5.18 22.18 19.54
N ARG A 392 6.05 21.65 20.43
CA ARG A 392 5.91 21.81 21.89
C ARG A 392 6.13 23.24 22.35
N ALA A 393 7.06 23.96 21.71
CA ALA A 393 7.38 25.36 22.07
C ALA A 393 6.34 26.35 21.53
N ARG A 394 5.44 25.93 20.65
CA ARG A 394 4.40 26.76 20.02
C ARG A 394 3.28 27.04 21.03
N GLU A 395 2.99 28.32 21.29
CA GLU A 395 1.84 28.71 22.09
C GLU A 395 0.52 28.20 21.45
N GLY A 396 -0.35 27.57 22.22
CA GLY A 396 -1.55 26.90 21.71
C GLY A 396 -1.30 25.48 21.13
N GLY A 397 -0.04 25.02 21.10
CA GLY A 397 0.34 23.74 20.57
C GLY A 397 0.34 23.68 19.03
N ALA A 398 1.07 22.71 18.49
CA ALA A 398 1.09 22.43 17.05
C ALA A 398 1.07 20.92 16.82
N ALA A 399 0.77 20.53 15.58
CA ALA A 399 0.88 19.17 15.12
C ALA A 399 2.08 19.02 14.16
N VAL A 400 2.57 17.81 14.02
CA VAL A 400 3.62 17.47 13.07
C VAL A 400 3.09 16.41 12.09
N LEU A 401 3.26 16.65 10.80
CA LEU A 401 3.02 15.70 9.75
C LEU A 401 4.35 15.28 9.10
N ALA A 402 4.63 13.99 9.04
CA ALA A 402 5.74 13.48 8.23
C ALA A 402 5.18 12.71 7.02
N THR A 403 5.56 13.14 5.80
CA THR A 403 5.01 12.61 4.55
C THR A 403 5.96 12.79 3.35
N GLY A 404 5.53 12.32 2.19
CA GLY A 404 6.24 12.42 0.90
C GLY A 404 6.78 11.08 0.41
N SER A 405 6.93 10.08 1.28
CA SER A 405 7.45 8.76 0.89
C SER A 405 7.11 7.68 1.91
N VAL A 406 6.76 6.50 1.42
CA VAL A 406 6.64 5.29 2.26
C VAL A 406 7.98 4.92 2.94
N TYR A 407 9.12 5.22 2.29
CA TYR A 407 10.45 4.98 2.86
C TYR A 407 10.75 5.92 4.04
N LEU A 408 10.32 7.20 3.96
CA LEU A 408 10.41 8.14 5.08
C LEU A 408 9.61 7.64 6.28
N VAL A 409 8.35 7.25 6.04
CA VAL A 409 7.46 6.73 7.08
C VAL A 409 8.03 5.45 7.70
N GLY A 410 8.54 4.53 6.87
CA GLY A 410 9.16 3.29 7.34
C GLY A 410 10.37 3.55 8.22
N ASP A 411 11.30 4.45 7.83
CA ASP A 411 12.47 4.81 8.64
C ASP A 411 12.08 5.39 10.01
N LEU A 412 11.10 6.30 10.04
CA LEU A 412 10.61 6.88 11.28
C LEU A 412 9.95 5.85 12.19
N LEU A 413 9.17 4.93 11.63
CA LEU A 413 8.55 3.84 12.38
C LEU A 413 9.58 2.82 12.87
N ALA A 414 10.63 2.53 12.12
CA ALA A 414 11.71 1.67 12.56
C ALA A 414 12.43 2.24 13.79
N ARG A 415 12.56 3.57 13.87
CA ARG A 415 13.18 4.31 14.98
C ARG A 415 12.18 4.78 16.04
N ARG A 416 10.97 4.27 16.07
CA ARG A 416 9.90 4.78 16.93
C ARG A 416 10.27 4.88 18.40
N ARG A 417 11.03 3.92 18.95
CA ARG A 417 11.47 3.93 20.36
C ARG A 417 12.40 5.11 20.65
N GLU A 418 13.35 5.36 19.76
CA GLU A 418 14.27 6.50 19.84
C GLU A 418 13.54 7.84 19.78
N LEU A 419 12.50 7.92 18.96
CA LEU A 419 11.74 9.14 18.69
C LEU A 419 10.53 9.32 19.62
N GLY A 420 10.31 8.44 20.59
CA GLY A 420 9.16 8.48 21.48
C GLY A 420 7.82 8.34 20.75
N LEU A 421 7.81 7.60 19.62
CA LEU A 421 6.60 7.33 18.85
C LEU A 421 5.96 6.02 19.30
N ASP A 422 4.64 6.00 19.37
CA ASP A 422 3.86 4.80 19.61
C ASP A 422 3.16 4.36 18.31
N ALA A 423 3.77 3.44 17.59
CA ALA A 423 3.19 2.87 16.38
C ALA A 423 1.91 2.06 16.67
N CYS A 424 1.71 1.67 17.93
CA CYS A 424 0.58 0.87 18.38
C CYS A 424 -0.58 1.71 18.94
N LEU A 425 -0.45 3.05 19.01
CA LEU A 425 -1.46 3.97 19.55
C LEU A 425 -2.86 3.74 18.94
N GLU A 426 -2.91 3.23 17.73
CA GLU A 426 -4.13 2.94 16.97
C GLU A 426 -4.33 1.45 16.67
N LEU A 427 -3.38 0.58 17.05
CA LEU A 427 -3.53 -0.86 16.87
C LEU A 427 -4.39 -1.45 18.00
N PRO A 428 -5.22 -2.48 17.72
CA PRO A 428 -5.81 -3.31 18.76
C PRO A 428 -4.70 -3.96 19.62
N GLU A 429 -4.96 -4.17 20.92
CA GLU A 429 -3.95 -4.71 21.85
C GLU A 429 -3.32 -6.03 21.36
N GLU A 430 -4.12 -6.90 20.73
CA GLU A 430 -3.66 -8.17 20.14
C GLU A 430 -2.64 -7.98 19.00
N ARG A 431 -2.66 -6.86 18.28
CA ARG A 431 -1.73 -6.54 17.20
C ARG A 431 -0.50 -5.75 17.67
N SER A 432 -0.61 -5.09 18.81
CA SER A 432 0.48 -4.29 19.38
C SER A 432 1.72 -5.16 19.66
N ALA A 433 1.52 -6.39 20.12
CA ALA A 433 2.61 -7.33 20.39
C ALA A 433 3.36 -7.77 19.12
N GLN A 434 2.65 -7.99 18.02
CA GLN A 434 3.22 -8.40 16.74
C GLN A 434 4.05 -7.29 16.07
N TYR A 435 3.54 -6.05 16.11
CA TYR A 435 4.27 -4.87 15.64
C TYR A 435 5.50 -4.56 16.51
N ALA A 436 5.42 -4.85 17.79
CA ALA A 436 6.55 -4.70 18.72
C ALA A 436 7.66 -5.69 18.42
N SER A 437 7.34 -6.93 18.02
CA SER A 437 8.31 -8.00 17.74
C SER A 437 8.98 -7.85 16.37
N ALA A 438 8.25 -7.42 15.34
CA ALA A 438 8.78 -7.23 13.99
C ALA A 438 9.92 -6.19 13.92
N ALA A 439 9.95 -5.26 14.87
CA ALA A 439 10.98 -4.21 14.93
C ALA A 439 12.25 -4.62 15.70
N VAL A 440 12.27 -5.78 16.36
CA VAL A 440 13.49 -6.29 17.03
C VAL A 440 14.38 -7.05 16.04
N GLY A 441 13.82 -7.59 14.96
CA GLY A 441 14.56 -8.33 13.93
C GLY A 441 15.17 -7.49 12.80
N GLY A 442 14.97 -6.17 12.76
CA GLY A 442 15.41 -5.29 11.66
C GLY A 442 16.64 -4.42 11.95
N ALA A 443 17.24 -4.53 13.13
CA ALA A 443 18.44 -3.80 13.52
C ALA A 443 19.63 -4.77 13.67
N GLY A 444 20.16 -5.21 12.54
CA GLY A 444 21.40 -5.98 12.43
C GLY A 444 22.02 -5.78 11.04
#